data_946621f644e010217889e2268a735a91
#
_entry.id   946621f644e010217889e2268a735a91
#
_cell.length_a   1.000
_cell.length_b   1.000
_cell.length_c   1.000
_cell.angle_alpha   90.00
_cell.angle_beta   90.00
_cell.angle_gamma   90.00
#
_symmetry.space_group_name_H-M   'P 1'
#
loop_
_entity.id
_entity.type
_entity.pdbx_description
1 polymer ?
#
loop_
_entity_poly.entity_id
_entity_poly.type
_entity_poly.pdbx_seq_one_letter_code
_entity_poly.pdbx_strand_id
1 'polypeptide(L)'
;IMNNDQEFVALLGTKGGPAVRPGSTMPTSSLISLGGQQIVVDCGLGVTRGLLDQQVDLRTLKTVIITHLHSDHYLELGPLLHTAWTAGLKTPVTVWGPDGLQDYWDGFYRSMIADIELRQSDEGRPDLAGLVQINTLDDGAFLDQDGLSITAMRNLHPPLIDTFALSFRTASRHVVFSGDTAPLPALVDLARDADLLVHEAMLQPALKALVARVGSTDDRLMNHLMRSHT
;
A
#
# COMPACT_ATOMS: atom_id res chain seq x y z
N ILE A 1 -8.80 20.99 -7.37
CA ILE A 1 -8.31 19.97 -8.34
C ILE A 1 -6.81 20.16 -8.33
N MET A 2 -6.08 19.21 -7.75
CA MET A 2 -4.61 19.22 -7.83
C MET A 2 -4.19 19.14 -9.29
N ASN A 3 -3.19 19.93 -9.65
CA ASN A 3 -2.63 19.91 -10.99
C ASN A 3 -1.87 18.58 -11.15
N ASN A 4 -2.20 17.76 -12.14
CA ASN A 4 -1.53 16.46 -12.40
C ASN A 4 -0.02 16.57 -12.67
N ASP A 5 0.49 17.80 -12.83
CA ASP A 5 1.92 18.07 -13.08
C ASP A 5 2.74 18.21 -11.79
N GLN A 6 2.12 18.19 -10.60
CA GLN A 6 2.85 18.31 -9.35
C GLN A 6 3.37 16.95 -8.88
N GLU A 7 4.69 16.83 -8.71
CA GLU A 7 5.34 15.64 -8.16
C GLU A 7 5.38 15.73 -6.63
N PHE A 8 4.86 14.73 -5.94
CA PHE A 8 4.86 14.66 -4.49
C PHE A 8 4.67 13.23 -3.97
N VAL A 9 4.98 13.04 -2.71
CA VAL A 9 4.56 11.88 -1.91
C VAL A 9 3.72 12.40 -0.75
N ALA A 10 2.51 11.85 -0.59
CA ALA A 10 1.66 12.10 0.56
C ALA A 10 1.58 10.84 1.43
N LEU A 11 1.96 10.92 2.69
CA LEU A 11 1.81 9.85 3.66
C LEU A 11 0.39 9.94 4.24
N LEU A 12 -0.49 9.04 3.80
CA LEU A 12 -1.92 9.02 4.16
C LEU A 12 -2.14 8.33 5.52
N GLY A 13 -1.27 7.40 5.85
CA GLY A 13 -1.22 6.70 7.12
C GLY A 13 0.21 6.29 7.45
N THR A 14 0.60 6.45 8.72
CA THR A 14 1.99 6.26 9.18
C THR A 14 2.09 5.41 10.43
N LYS A 15 0.99 4.79 10.86
CA LYS A 15 1.00 3.96 12.05
C LYS A 15 1.45 2.55 11.75
N GLY A 16 2.44 2.04 12.46
CA GLY A 16 2.81 0.64 12.46
C GLY A 16 1.76 -0.23 13.17
N GLY A 17 1.39 -1.33 12.52
CA GLY A 17 0.41 -2.31 12.99
C GLY A 17 -1.05 -1.88 12.84
N PRO A 18 -1.99 -2.85 12.78
CA PRO A 18 -3.38 -2.61 12.38
C PRO A 18 -4.26 -2.02 13.48
N ALA A 19 -3.86 -2.09 14.74
CA ALA A 19 -4.72 -1.72 15.87
C ALA A 19 -4.84 -0.20 16.03
N VAL A 20 -5.86 0.40 15.44
CA VAL A 20 -6.18 1.83 15.60
C VAL A 20 -6.68 2.10 17.02
N ARG A 21 -6.21 3.21 17.60
CA ARG A 21 -6.56 3.67 18.96
C ARG A 21 -6.91 5.14 18.96
N PRO A 22 -7.66 5.65 19.95
CA PRO A 22 -7.90 7.09 20.08
C PRO A 22 -6.60 7.90 20.03
N GLY A 23 -6.54 8.88 19.15
CA GLY A 23 -5.36 9.74 18.96
C GLY A 23 -4.22 9.13 18.15
N SER A 24 -4.33 7.88 17.66
CA SER A 24 -3.34 7.34 16.72
C SER A 24 -3.55 7.86 15.31
N THR A 25 -2.48 7.91 14.53
CA THR A 25 -2.59 8.01 13.06
C THR A 25 -3.20 6.74 12.49
N MET A 26 -3.54 6.75 11.21
CA MET A 26 -4.06 5.58 10.50
C MET A 26 -2.89 4.67 10.04
N PRO A 27 -3.17 3.36 9.85
CA PRO A 27 -2.21 2.41 9.31
C PRO A 27 -1.61 2.81 7.97
N THR A 28 -0.58 2.10 7.55
CA THR A 28 0.30 2.48 6.44
C THR A 28 -0.45 2.58 5.11
N SER A 29 -0.38 3.76 4.50
CA SER A 29 -0.73 4.00 3.11
C SER A 29 -0.10 5.29 2.61
N SER A 30 0.23 5.33 1.33
CA SER A 30 0.85 6.50 0.69
C SER A 30 0.31 6.72 -0.70
N LEU A 31 0.31 7.98 -1.14
CA LEU A 31 0.06 8.38 -2.51
C LEU A 31 1.35 8.96 -3.09
N ILE A 32 1.82 8.43 -4.20
CA ILE A 32 2.88 9.03 -4.99
C ILE A 32 2.29 9.59 -6.29
N SER A 33 2.60 10.86 -6.57
CA SER A 33 2.37 11.51 -7.86
C SER A 33 3.72 11.74 -8.51
N LEU A 34 4.01 11.05 -9.60
CA LEU A 34 5.32 11.08 -10.24
C LEU A 34 5.17 10.78 -11.75
N GLY A 35 5.83 11.57 -12.60
CA GLY A 35 5.75 11.40 -14.05
C GLY A 35 4.33 11.50 -14.61
N GLY A 36 3.47 12.33 -14.01
CA GLY A 36 2.06 12.47 -14.40
C GLY A 36 1.16 11.29 -13.98
N GLN A 37 1.68 10.33 -13.22
CA GLN A 37 0.93 9.18 -12.73
C GLN A 37 0.71 9.25 -11.22
N GLN A 38 -0.48 8.86 -10.78
CA GLN A 38 -0.81 8.71 -9.36
C GLN A 38 -0.91 7.23 -9.01
N ILE A 39 -0.14 6.80 -8.00
CA ILE A 39 -0.03 5.41 -7.57
C ILE A 39 -0.24 5.36 -6.06
N VAL A 40 -1.08 4.44 -5.62
CA VAL A 40 -1.29 4.15 -4.20
C VAL A 40 -0.30 3.06 -3.79
N VAL A 41 0.46 3.32 -2.73
CA VAL A 41 1.37 2.34 -2.11
C VAL A 41 0.81 1.99 -0.75
N ASP A 42 0.44 0.75 -0.59
CA ASP A 42 -0.27 0.16 0.54
C ASP A 42 -1.68 0.74 0.78
N CYS A 43 -2.52 -0.09 1.33
CA CYS A 43 -3.94 0.17 1.57
C CYS A 43 -4.34 -0.23 3.00
N GLY A 44 -3.63 0.31 3.99
CA GLY A 44 -4.05 0.21 5.38
C GLY A 44 -5.38 0.94 5.62
N LEU A 45 -6.00 0.68 6.77
CA LEU A 45 -7.28 1.28 7.14
C LEU A 45 -7.20 2.83 7.07
N GLY A 46 -8.16 3.46 6.39
CA GLY A 46 -8.21 4.91 6.19
C GLY A 46 -7.64 5.39 4.85
N VAL A 47 -7.11 4.53 4.00
CA VAL A 47 -6.55 4.91 2.70
C VAL A 47 -7.56 5.64 1.82
N THR A 48 -8.80 5.16 1.74
CA THR A 48 -9.85 5.81 0.95
C THR A 48 -10.10 7.25 1.39
N ARG A 49 -10.21 7.47 2.70
CA ARG A 49 -10.37 8.81 3.25
C ARG A 49 -9.14 9.67 2.99
N GLY A 50 -7.94 9.13 3.20
CA GLY A 50 -6.69 9.83 2.93
C GLY A 50 -6.56 10.30 1.48
N LEU A 51 -6.95 9.47 0.51
CA LEU A 51 -6.97 9.86 -0.91
C LEU A 51 -7.96 11.00 -1.19
N LEU A 52 -9.16 10.94 -0.61
CA LEU A 52 -10.16 12.02 -0.76
C LEU A 52 -9.70 13.33 -0.11
N ASP A 53 -9.00 13.28 1.02
CA ASP A 53 -8.40 14.46 1.66
C ASP A 53 -7.29 15.10 0.80
N GLN A 54 -6.61 14.28 -0.02
CA GLN A 54 -5.69 14.74 -1.08
C GLN A 54 -6.41 15.12 -2.38
N GLN A 55 -7.74 15.22 -2.37
CA GLN A 55 -8.57 15.56 -3.53
C GLN A 55 -8.40 14.64 -4.75
N VAL A 56 -8.01 13.39 -4.52
CA VAL A 56 -7.92 12.38 -5.58
C VAL A 56 -9.34 12.03 -6.05
N ASP A 57 -9.55 12.07 -7.34
CA ASP A 57 -10.78 11.55 -7.95
C ASP A 57 -10.67 10.03 -8.07
N LEU A 58 -11.37 9.30 -7.21
CA LEU A 58 -11.34 7.83 -7.19
C LEU A 58 -11.74 7.18 -8.52
N ARG A 59 -12.45 7.92 -9.39
CA ARG A 59 -12.79 7.45 -10.74
C ARG A 59 -11.58 7.30 -11.65
N THR A 60 -10.46 7.94 -11.28
CA THR A 60 -9.21 7.90 -12.05
C THR A 60 -8.17 6.96 -11.46
N LEU A 61 -8.52 6.20 -10.43
CA LEU A 61 -7.62 5.20 -9.82
C LEU A 61 -7.19 4.18 -10.88
N LYS A 62 -5.86 3.98 -11.03
CA LYS A 62 -5.30 3.09 -12.05
C LYS A 62 -4.35 2.04 -11.48
N THR A 63 -3.54 2.42 -10.51
CA THR A 63 -2.46 1.56 -10.02
C THR A 63 -2.39 1.59 -8.50
N VAL A 64 -2.38 0.41 -7.93
CA VAL A 64 -2.16 0.17 -6.49
C VAL A 64 -1.04 -0.85 -6.34
N ILE A 65 -0.15 -0.64 -5.37
CA ILE A 65 0.94 -1.56 -5.07
C ILE A 65 0.89 -1.89 -3.58
N ILE A 66 0.85 -3.17 -3.25
CA ILE A 66 0.87 -3.68 -1.88
C ILE A 66 2.26 -4.27 -1.62
N THR A 67 2.95 -3.75 -0.60
CA THR A 67 4.33 -4.16 -0.29
C THR A 67 4.41 -5.54 0.35
N HIS A 68 3.45 -5.88 1.21
CA HIS A 68 3.38 -7.18 1.89
C HIS A 68 1.99 -7.43 2.50
N LEU A 69 1.73 -8.67 2.95
CA LEU A 69 0.41 -9.08 3.45
C LEU A 69 0.31 -9.06 4.99
N HIS A 70 0.73 -7.97 5.64
CA HIS A 70 0.22 -7.61 6.96
C HIS A 70 -1.00 -6.71 6.82
N SER A 71 -2.00 -6.92 7.67
CA SER A 71 -3.32 -6.28 7.50
C SER A 71 -3.29 -4.76 7.54
N ASP A 72 -2.33 -4.16 8.20
CA ASP A 72 -2.10 -2.71 8.21
C ASP A 72 -1.58 -2.14 6.87
N HIS A 73 -1.28 -3.00 5.89
CA HIS A 73 -0.83 -2.61 4.55
C HIS A 73 -1.86 -2.90 3.44
N TYR A 74 -2.88 -3.75 3.67
CA TYR A 74 -3.82 -4.09 2.57
C TYR A 74 -5.29 -4.24 3.00
N LEU A 75 -5.62 -4.10 4.29
CA LEU A 75 -6.97 -4.37 4.81
C LEU A 75 -8.07 -3.58 4.07
N GLU A 76 -7.80 -2.34 3.68
CA GLU A 76 -8.80 -1.48 3.02
C GLU A 76 -8.71 -1.51 1.48
N LEU A 77 -7.88 -2.38 0.87
CA LEU A 77 -7.80 -2.51 -0.59
C LEU A 77 -9.17 -2.81 -1.23
N GLY A 78 -9.87 -3.81 -0.74
CA GLY A 78 -11.20 -4.18 -1.24
C GLY A 78 -12.21 -3.04 -1.09
N PRO A 79 -12.40 -2.46 0.10
CA PRO A 79 -13.23 -1.28 0.32
C PRO A 79 -12.85 -0.08 -0.57
N LEU A 80 -11.56 0.20 -0.80
CA LEU A 80 -11.11 1.26 -1.70
C LEU A 80 -11.60 1.01 -3.13
N LEU A 81 -11.37 -0.19 -3.67
CA LEU A 81 -11.77 -0.56 -5.02
C LEU A 81 -13.30 -0.52 -5.20
N HIS A 82 -14.04 -1.03 -4.23
CA HIS A 82 -15.49 -0.97 -4.20
C HIS A 82 -16.00 0.48 -4.14
N THR A 83 -15.39 1.33 -3.31
CA THR A 83 -15.75 2.74 -3.18
C THR A 83 -15.45 3.51 -4.47
N ALA A 84 -14.30 3.28 -5.11
CA ALA A 84 -13.97 3.86 -6.40
C ALA A 84 -15.00 3.47 -7.48
N TRP A 85 -15.39 2.18 -7.51
CA TRP A 85 -16.41 1.67 -8.42
C TRP A 85 -17.78 2.31 -8.18
N THR A 86 -18.21 2.45 -6.93
CA THR A 86 -19.48 3.12 -6.59
C THR A 86 -19.42 4.62 -6.85
N ALA A 87 -18.24 5.25 -6.78
CA ALA A 87 -18.00 6.64 -7.19
C ALA A 87 -18.04 6.84 -8.71
N GLY A 88 -18.01 5.77 -9.51
CA GLY A 88 -18.10 5.83 -10.96
C GLY A 88 -16.84 5.44 -11.73
N LEU A 89 -15.91 4.73 -11.12
CA LEU A 89 -14.78 4.12 -11.82
C LEU A 89 -15.28 3.17 -12.92
N LYS A 90 -14.76 3.31 -14.13
CA LYS A 90 -15.12 2.51 -15.32
C LYS A 90 -13.92 1.97 -16.07
N THR A 91 -12.72 2.30 -15.64
CA THR A 91 -11.47 1.88 -16.27
C THR A 91 -10.79 0.83 -15.40
N PRO A 92 -10.01 -0.08 -16.00
CA PRO A 92 -9.28 -1.09 -15.24
C PRO A 92 -8.34 -0.48 -14.18
N VAL A 93 -8.27 -1.14 -13.03
CA VAL A 93 -7.29 -0.89 -11.97
C VAL A 93 -6.34 -2.07 -11.90
N THR A 94 -5.06 -1.79 -12.06
CA THR A 94 -4.01 -2.79 -11.89
C THR A 94 -3.51 -2.73 -10.45
N VAL A 95 -3.57 -3.86 -9.76
CA VAL A 95 -3.06 -4.02 -8.40
C VAL A 95 -1.87 -4.97 -8.46
N TRP A 96 -0.74 -4.54 -7.93
CA TRP A 96 0.45 -5.35 -7.78
C TRP A 96 0.65 -5.69 -6.31
N GLY A 97 1.02 -6.92 -5.99
CA GLY A 97 1.30 -7.30 -4.61
C GLY A 97 1.84 -8.71 -4.48
N PRO A 98 2.13 -9.16 -3.25
CA PRO A 98 2.64 -10.49 -2.99
C PRO A 98 1.70 -11.60 -3.43
N ASP A 99 2.25 -12.80 -3.57
CA ASP A 99 1.44 -14.01 -3.69
C ASP A 99 0.40 -14.10 -2.55
N GLY A 100 -0.82 -14.56 -2.87
CA GLY A 100 -1.96 -14.57 -1.93
C GLY A 100 -2.84 -13.32 -1.94
N LEU A 101 -2.44 -12.22 -2.60
CA LEU A 101 -3.29 -11.01 -2.71
C LEU A 101 -4.56 -11.28 -3.54
N GLN A 102 -4.50 -12.20 -4.53
CA GLN A 102 -5.67 -12.64 -5.29
C GLN A 102 -6.72 -13.29 -4.38
N ASP A 103 -6.29 -14.15 -3.44
CA ASP A 103 -7.21 -14.81 -2.51
C ASP A 103 -7.94 -13.81 -1.61
N TYR A 104 -7.24 -12.74 -1.19
CA TYR A 104 -7.88 -11.65 -0.45
C TYR A 104 -8.96 -10.96 -1.30
N TRP A 105 -8.62 -10.60 -2.56
CA TRP A 105 -9.57 -9.95 -3.46
C TRP A 105 -10.79 -10.82 -3.72
N ASP A 106 -10.60 -12.09 -4.01
CA ASP A 106 -11.68 -13.04 -4.26
C ASP A 106 -12.58 -13.21 -3.02
N GLY A 107 -11.97 -13.26 -1.85
CA GLY A 107 -12.69 -13.31 -0.56
C GLY A 107 -13.53 -12.05 -0.31
N PHE A 108 -12.94 -10.87 -0.53
CA PHE A 108 -13.64 -9.59 -0.43
C PHE A 108 -14.80 -9.52 -1.42
N TYR A 109 -14.53 -9.76 -2.71
CA TYR A 109 -15.56 -9.73 -3.76
C TYR A 109 -16.72 -10.65 -3.42
N ARG A 110 -16.44 -11.88 -2.99
CA ARG A 110 -17.46 -12.85 -2.59
C ARG A 110 -18.30 -12.39 -1.39
N SER A 111 -17.68 -11.72 -0.43
CA SER A 111 -18.39 -11.18 0.73
C SER A 111 -19.34 -10.04 0.37
N MET A 112 -19.06 -9.32 -0.72
CA MET A 112 -19.84 -8.18 -1.19
C MET A 112 -20.76 -8.52 -2.38
N ILE A 113 -20.82 -9.77 -2.80
CA ILE A 113 -21.47 -10.19 -4.06
C ILE A 113 -22.92 -9.71 -4.15
N ALA A 114 -23.69 -9.75 -3.07
CA ALA A 114 -25.09 -9.35 -3.06
C ALA A 114 -25.28 -7.85 -3.39
N ASP A 115 -24.42 -6.97 -2.85
CA ASP A 115 -24.46 -5.52 -3.16
C ASP A 115 -23.95 -5.27 -4.59
N ILE A 116 -22.89 -5.98 -5.00
CA ILE A 116 -22.30 -5.83 -6.34
C ILE A 116 -23.30 -6.23 -7.43
N GLU A 117 -23.91 -7.41 -7.33
CA GLU A 117 -24.88 -7.90 -8.32
C GLU A 117 -26.13 -7.00 -8.37
N LEU A 118 -26.60 -6.54 -7.21
CA LEU A 118 -27.73 -5.60 -7.15
C LEU A 118 -27.42 -4.32 -7.91
N ARG A 119 -26.25 -3.72 -7.71
CA ARG A 119 -25.85 -2.47 -8.38
C ARG A 119 -25.55 -2.67 -9.88
N GLN A 120 -25.04 -3.83 -10.26
CA GLN A 120 -24.86 -4.15 -11.67
C GLN A 120 -26.22 -4.27 -12.39
N SER A 121 -27.17 -4.96 -11.80
CA SER A 121 -28.50 -5.20 -12.38
C SER A 121 -29.40 -3.98 -12.36
N ASP A 122 -29.42 -3.23 -11.26
CA ASP A 122 -30.36 -2.11 -11.05
C ASP A 122 -29.79 -0.77 -11.54
N GLU A 123 -28.51 -0.50 -11.27
CA GLU A 123 -27.85 0.76 -11.62
C GLU A 123 -27.07 0.68 -12.95
N GLY A 124 -26.94 -0.49 -13.57
CA GLY A 124 -26.15 -0.67 -14.81
C GLY A 124 -24.65 -0.42 -14.64
N ARG A 125 -24.09 -0.69 -13.46
CA ARG A 125 -22.66 -0.53 -13.22
C ARG A 125 -21.86 -1.56 -14.00
N PRO A 126 -20.60 -1.22 -14.41
CA PRO A 126 -19.73 -2.18 -15.07
C PRO A 126 -19.38 -3.35 -14.14
N ASP A 127 -18.96 -4.47 -14.72
CA ASP A 127 -18.48 -5.61 -13.97
C ASP A 127 -17.23 -5.26 -13.14
N LEU A 128 -17.37 -5.21 -11.81
CA LEU A 128 -16.27 -4.89 -10.91
C LEU A 128 -15.14 -5.93 -10.98
N ALA A 129 -15.49 -7.22 -11.13
CA ALA A 129 -14.46 -8.25 -11.25
C ALA A 129 -13.58 -8.05 -12.49
N GLY A 130 -14.19 -7.68 -13.61
CA GLY A 130 -13.47 -7.39 -14.86
C GLY A 130 -12.64 -6.11 -14.83
N LEU A 131 -12.90 -5.19 -13.89
CA LEU A 131 -12.12 -3.96 -13.74
C LEU A 131 -10.87 -4.14 -12.89
N VAL A 132 -10.80 -5.13 -12.00
CA VAL A 132 -9.68 -5.31 -11.08
C VAL A 132 -8.75 -6.40 -11.58
N GLN A 133 -7.48 -6.04 -11.79
CA GLN A 133 -6.44 -6.93 -12.27
C GLN A 133 -5.38 -7.08 -11.19
N ILE A 134 -5.32 -8.24 -10.53
CA ILE A 134 -4.31 -8.55 -9.51
C ILE A 134 -3.12 -9.21 -10.20
N ASN A 135 -1.93 -8.65 -9.97
CA ASN A 135 -0.67 -9.17 -10.47
C ASN A 135 0.29 -9.44 -9.31
N THR A 136 1.02 -10.54 -9.40
CA THR A 136 2.01 -10.90 -8.39
C THR A 136 3.31 -10.12 -8.61
N LEU A 137 3.84 -9.53 -7.53
CA LEU A 137 5.17 -8.92 -7.50
C LEU A 137 6.25 -9.98 -7.38
N ASP A 138 7.36 -9.73 -8.04
CA ASP A 138 8.62 -10.43 -7.86
C ASP A 138 9.80 -9.43 -7.93
N ASP A 139 11.02 -9.87 -7.60
CA ASP A 139 12.20 -9.03 -7.74
C ASP A 139 12.39 -8.54 -9.17
N GLY A 140 12.69 -7.27 -9.33
CA GLY A 140 12.99 -6.65 -10.61
C GLY A 140 11.98 -5.59 -11.04
N ALA A 141 12.16 -5.08 -12.25
CA ALA A 141 11.25 -4.12 -12.86
C ALA A 141 9.95 -4.81 -13.29
N PHE A 142 8.82 -4.25 -12.89
CA PHE A 142 7.50 -4.80 -13.19
C PHE A 142 6.57 -3.81 -13.90
N LEU A 143 6.91 -2.53 -13.91
CA LEU A 143 6.20 -1.51 -14.66
C LEU A 143 7.22 -0.56 -15.29
N ASP A 144 7.09 -0.35 -16.61
CA ASP A 144 7.85 0.65 -17.36
C ASP A 144 6.88 1.26 -18.39
N GLN A 145 6.35 2.41 -18.05
CA GLN A 145 5.30 3.05 -18.82
C GLN A 145 5.34 4.57 -18.68
N ASP A 146 5.15 5.28 -19.80
CA ASP A 146 5.03 6.74 -19.84
C ASP A 146 6.18 7.48 -19.14
N GLY A 147 7.42 6.91 -19.20
CA GLY A 147 8.61 7.49 -18.60
C GLY A 147 8.74 7.25 -17.09
N LEU A 148 7.87 6.45 -16.49
CA LEU A 148 8.00 5.97 -15.12
C LEU A 148 8.36 4.47 -15.12
N SER A 149 9.46 4.14 -14.47
CA SER A 149 9.88 2.75 -14.21
C SER A 149 9.73 2.43 -12.72
N ILE A 150 9.15 1.27 -12.40
CA ILE A 150 8.98 0.80 -11.02
C ILE A 150 9.64 -0.57 -10.88
N THR A 151 10.48 -0.67 -9.86
CA THR A 151 11.19 -1.90 -9.51
C THR A 151 10.81 -2.32 -8.10
N ALA A 152 10.55 -3.61 -7.90
CA ALA A 152 10.42 -4.21 -6.59
C ALA A 152 11.72 -4.94 -6.22
N MET A 153 12.07 -4.92 -4.95
CA MET A 153 13.18 -5.68 -4.38
C MET A 153 12.70 -6.35 -3.09
N ARG A 154 12.89 -7.67 -2.96
CA ARG A 154 12.59 -8.33 -1.69
C ARG A 154 13.39 -7.73 -0.56
N ASN A 155 12.70 -7.38 0.51
CA ASN A 155 13.29 -6.88 1.74
C ASN A 155 13.27 -7.96 2.84
N LEU A 156 13.56 -7.62 4.08
CA LEU A 156 13.73 -8.58 5.18
C LEU A 156 12.68 -8.33 6.28
N HIS A 157 11.53 -8.97 6.17
CA HIS A 157 10.44 -8.80 7.13
C HIS A 157 9.87 -10.15 7.62
N PRO A 158 10.69 -10.98 8.33
CA PRO A 158 10.25 -12.29 8.77
C PRO A 158 9.07 -12.21 9.77
N PRO A 159 8.11 -13.17 9.75
CA PRO A 159 8.21 -14.45 9.03
C PRO A 159 7.77 -14.42 7.57
N LEU A 160 7.32 -13.30 7.03
CA LEU A 160 6.94 -13.19 5.64
C LEU A 160 8.17 -13.28 4.73
N ILE A 161 7.98 -13.88 3.55
CA ILE A 161 9.02 -14.05 2.53
C ILE A 161 8.79 -13.05 1.38
N ASP A 162 7.53 -12.91 0.96
CA ASP A 162 7.15 -11.99 -0.10
C ASP A 162 6.81 -10.62 0.48
N THR A 163 7.88 -9.86 0.70
CA THR A 163 7.84 -8.50 1.21
C THR A 163 8.79 -7.64 0.38
N PHE A 164 8.38 -6.42 0.03
CA PHE A 164 9.06 -5.65 -1.00
C PHE A 164 9.34 -4.21 -0.59
N ALA A 165 10.54 -3.75 -0.92
CA ALA A 165 10.86 -2.35 -1.13
C ALA A 165 10.57 -1.98 -2.59
N LEU A 166 10.23 -0.72 -2.84
CA LEU A 166 9.85 -0.23 -4.16
C LEU A 166 10.71 0.95 -4.57
N SER A 167 11.17 0.97 -5.81
CA SER A 167 11.90 2.08 -6.42
C SER A 167 11.12 2.63 -7.61
N PHE A 168 10.83 3.92 -7.59
CA PHE A 168 10.14 4.66 -8.64
C PHE A 168 11.14 5.60 -9.31
N ARG A 169 11.30 5.50 -10.62
CA ARG A 169 12.26 6.32 -11.38
C ARG A 169 11.60 6.97 -12.58
N THR A 170 11.86 8.28 -12.73
CA THR A 170 11.66 9.00 -13.97
C THR A 170 13.02 9.50 -14.48
N ALA A 171 13.05 10.24 -15.59
CA ALA A 171 14.28 10.87 -16.07
C ALA A 171 14.90 11.87 -15.07
N SER A 172 14.10 12.42 -14.14
CA SER A 172 14.51 13.52 -13.23
C SER A 172 14.34 13.18 -11.75
N ARG A 173 13.69 12.08 -11.39
CA ARG A 173 13.36 11.74 -10.00
C ARG A 173 13.61 10.28 -9.69
N HIS A 174 14.03 10.06 -8.45
CA HIS A 174 14.14 8.73 -7.85
C HIS A 174 13.53 8.74 -6.45
N VAL A 175 12.44 7.98 -6.26
CA VAL A 175 11.75 7.82 -4.97
C VAL A 175 11.79 6.35 -4.57
N VAL A 176 12.11 6.09 -3.31
CA VAL A 176 12.18 4.72 -2.77
C VAL A 176 11.29 4.60 -1.54
N PHE A 177 10.57 3.49 -1.45
CA PHE A 177 9.84 3.04 -0.25
C PHE A 177 10.51 1.78 0.28
N SER A 178 10.82 1.75 1.58
CA SER A 178 11.44 0.56 2.20
C SER A 178 10.49 -0.62 2.33
N GLY A 179 9.17 -0.38 2.43
CA GLY A 179 8.26 -1.32 3.07
C GLY A 179 8.68 -1.55 4.52
N ASP A 180 8.06 -2.52 5.20
CA ASP A 180 8.51 -2.94 6.52
C ASP A 180 9.71 -3.88 6.36
N THR A 181 10.82 -3.60 7.06
CA THR A 181 12.08 -4.34 6.90
C THR A 181 13.00 -4.23 8.10
N ALA A 182 13.65 -5.31 8.45
CA ALA A 182 14.87 -5.25 9.25
C ALA A 182 16.00 -4.56 8.47
N PRO A 183 17.09 -4.15 9.13
CA PRO A 183 18.24 -3.56 8.45
C PRO A 183 18.74 -4.43 7.30
N LEU A 184 18.77 -3.87 6.09
CA LEU A 184 19.12 -4.58 4.87
C LEU A 184 20.11 -3.78 4.01
N PRO A 185 21.38 -4.21 3.87
CA PRO A 185 22.36 -3.50 3.07
C PRO A 185 21.94 -3.27 1.61
N ALA A 186 21.24 -4.22 0.99
CA ALA A 186 20.75 -4.09 -0.39
C ALA A 186 19.78 -2.90 -0.56
N LEU A 187 19.04 -2.51 0.50
CA LEU A 187 18.17 -1.33 0.45
C LEU A 187 18.98 -0.04 0.32
N VAL A 188 20.17 0.03 0.90
CA VAL A 188 21.09 1.17 0.75
C VAL A 188 21.50 1.34 -0.73
N ASP A 189 21.75 0.23 -1.42
CA ASP A 189 22.08 0.26 -2.83
C ASP A 189 20.88 0.64 -3.70
N LEU A 190 19.70 0.12 -3.39
CA LEU A 190 18.44 0.49 -4.06
C LEU A 190 18.15 1.99 -3.93
N ALA A 191 18.38 2.55 -2.73
CA ALA A 191 18.10 3.96 -2.40
C ALA A 191 19.28 4.90 -2.73
N ARG A 192 20.37 4.38 -3.32
CA ARG A 192 21.51 5.22 -3.68
C ARG A 192 21.08 6.34 -4.62
N ASP A 193 21.46 7.56 -4.26
CA ASP A 193 21.15 8.79 -5.00
C ASP A 193 19.63 9.03 -5.18
N ALA A 194 18.79 8.49 -4.29
CA ALA A 194 17.37 8.79 -4.29
C ALA A 194 17.11 10.23 -3.85
N ASP A 195 16.20 10.91 -4.55
CA ASP A 195 15.72 12.23 -4.14
C ASP A 195 14.89 12.15 -2.86
N LEU A 196 14.18 11.02 -2.66
CA LEU A 196 13.38 10.75 -1.48
C LEU A 196 13.40 9.27 -1.12
N LEU A 197 13.70 8.98 0.15
CA LEU A 197 13.51 7.67 0.77
C LEU A 197 12.41 7.76 1.82
N VAL A 198 11.33 7.02 1.63
CA VAL A 198 10.30 6.77 2.63
C VAL A 198 10.64 5.45 3.32
N HIS A 199 11.09 5.56 4.56
CA HIS A 199 11.58 4.41 5.34
C HIS A 199 10.74 4.22 6.60
N GLU A 200 10.46 2.96 6.95
CA GLU A 200 9.91 2.67 8.26
C GLU A 200 10.86 3.10 9.38
N ALA A 201 10.33 3.36 10.55
CA ALA A 201 11.13 3.68 11.73
C ALA A 201 10.46 3.19 13.00
N MET A 202 11.23 2.57 13.88
CA MET A 202 10.76 2.07 15.16
C MET A 202 11.40 2.82 16.32
N LEU A 203 10.59 3.54 17.12
CA LEU A 203 11.03 4.16 18.35
C LEU A 203 11.01 3.13 19.50
N GLN A 204 12.11 2.40 19.68
CA GLN A 204 12.21 1.29 20.63
C GLN A 204 11.77 1.62 22.07
N PRO A 205 12.15 2.78 22.68
CA PRO A 205 11.70 3.10 24.04
C PRO A 205 10.17 3.25 24.13
N ALA A 206 9.53 3.88 23.13
CA ALA A 206 8.08 4.02 23.09
C ALA A 206 7.38 2.68 22.87
N LEU A 207 7.95 1.81 22.05
CA LEU A 207 7.45 0.46 21.83
C LEU A 207 7.49 -0.40 23.10
N LYS A 208 8.61 -0.39 23.81
CA LYS A 208 8.74 -1.07 25.11
C LYS A 208 7.69 -0.59 26.11
N ALA A 209 7.48 0.72 26.21
CA ALA A 209 6.46 1.31 27.07
C ALA A 209 5.03 0.89 26.65
N LEU A 210 4.74 0.82 25.34
CA LEU A 210 3.45 0.36 24.81
C LEU A 210 3.21 -1.12 25.17
N VAL A 211 4.17 -1.99 24.92
CA VAL A 211 4.06 -3.44 25.21
C VAL A 211 3.80 -3.66 26.71
N ALA A 212 4.51 -2.95 27.57
CA ALA A 212 4.29 -3.01 29.02
C ALA A 212 2.86 -2.56 29.42
N ARG A 213 2.31 -1.52 28.77
CA ARG A 213 0.96 -1.02 29.04
C ARG A 213 -0.16 -1.95 28.58
N VAL A 214 0.02 -2.68 27.49
CA VAL A 214 -0.99 -3.63 27.00
C VAL A 214 -0.94 -4.99 27.73
N GLY A 215 -0.06 -5.12 28.74
CA GLY A 215 -0.01 -6.27 29.61
C GLY A 215 0.56 -7.54 28.94
N SER A 216 1.25 -7.39 27.82
CA SER A 216 1.97 -8.51 27.22
C SER A 216 3.25 -8.78 28.02
N THR A 217 3.24 -9.85 28.79
CA THR A 217 4.44 -10.37 29.47
C THR A 217 5.23 -11.33 28.57
N ASP A 218 4.81 -11.49 27.33
CA ASP A 218 5.39 -12.45 26.39
C ASP A 218 6.46 -11.76 25.51
N ASP A 219 7.68 -12.20 25.64
CA ASP A 219 8.81 -11.71 24.84
C ASP A 219 8.67 -11.98 23.33
N ARG A 220 7.71 -12.84 22.91
CA ARG A 220 7.51 -13.18 21.51
C ARG A 220 7.20 -11.96 20.64
N LEU A 221 6.32 -11.08 21.11
CA LEU A 221 5.97 -9.86 20.36
C LEU A 221 7.21 -8.95 20.22
N MET A 222 7.93 -8.70 21.32
CA MET A 222 9.13 -7.86 21.26
C MET A 222 10.21 -8.49 20.38
N ASN A 223 10.44 -9.79 20.49
CA ASN A 223 11.39 -10.51 19.66
C ASN A 223 11.01 -10.47 18.17
N HIS A 224 9.70 -10.56 17.86
CA HIS A 224 9.22 -10.40 16.49
C HIS A 224 9.54 -8.99 15.96
N LEU A 225 9.15 -7.96 16.69
CA LEU A 225 9.35 -6.57 16.27
C LEU A 225 10.84 -6.24 16.06
N MET A 226 11.71 -6.68 16.98
CA MET A 226 13.16 -6.42 16.91
C MET A 226 13.89 -7.13 15.76
N ARG A 227 13.33 -8.23 15.22
CA ARG A 227 13.95 -8.95 14.09
C ARG A 227 13.35 -8.59 12.73
N SER A 228 12.20 -7.91 12.71
CA SER A 228 11.38 -7.67 11.52
C SER A 228 11.35 -6.21 11.10
N HIS A 229 11.81 -5.29 11.96
CA HIS A 229 11.74 -3.85 11.75
C HIS A 229 13.08 -3.15 12.05
N THR A 230 13.19 -1.89 11.61
CA THR A 230 14.38 -1.04 11.78
C THR A 230 14.18 0.02 12.85
#